data_5f5a491d0db787f65b637d3b7f2328a7
#
_entry.id   5f5a491d0db787f65b637d3b7f2328a7
#
_cell.length_a   1.000
_cell.length_b   1.000
_cell.length_c   1.000
_cell.angle_alpha   90.00
_cell.angle_beta   90.00
_cell.angle_gamma   90.00
#
_symmetry.space_group_name_H-M   'P 1'
#
loop_
_entity.id
_entity.type
_entity.pdbx_description
1 polymer ?
#
loop_
_entity_poly.entity_id
_entity_poly.type
_entity_poly.pdbx_seq_one_letter_code
_entity_poly.pdbx_strand_id
1 'polypeptide(L)'
;MTDGLALAGTLLVLGVTLAVAVARPPYLPEAVAACAGGVLLVLVGAIGLSRASDALRALGPTIGFLAAMLLIADGCRREGLFDAMGALMARGSGGSPQRLLAFVFVIAAVITAVLSLDATIVLLTPVVFVTAARMRTSAKPQVYACAHLANSASLLLPVSNLTNLLAFHASKLSFLHFGALMALPTIAAVAVEWIVFRRFFAADLERPRRAGARPARPELPRFAVAVLAFTLTGFALSSVVGIEPVWFAAAGAAAISIPALARRTTTPVVLARAAEPGFLIFVLGLGVIVQAASVNGLDTAVRAVLPTGASLGDLLMIAALSAIFANLVNNLPATLMLVPVTAAAGTGPALATLIGVNVGPNLTYVGSLATLLWRRVLRTEDTDIELGEFLRLGALTVPAALLAATVLLWLALKV
;
A
#
# COMPACT_ATOMS: atom_id res chain seq x y z
N MET A 1 26.26 12.91 -24.14
CA MET A 1 24.94 12.46 -24.67
C MET A 1 24.04 13.70 -24.66
N THR A 2 23.27 13.92 -25.72
CA THR A 2 22.24 14.98 -25.68
C THR A 2 21.23 14.60 -24.55
N ASP A 3 20.77 15.58 -23.76
CA ASP A 3 19.89 15.34 -22.60
C ASP A 3 18.68 14.46 -22.93
N GLY A 4 18.14 14.57 -24.15
CA GLY A 4 17.03 13.73 -24.62
C GLY A 4 17.36 12.24 -24.79
N LEU A 5 18.59 11.89 -25.21
CA LEU A 5 19.01 10.48 -25.34
C LEU A 5 19.24 9.83 -23.97
N ALA A 6 19.76 10.62 -23.00
CA ALA A 6 19.94 10.14 -21.63
C ALA A 6 18.60 9.89 -20.94
N LEU A 7 17.63 10.77 -21.11
CA LEU A 7 16.26 10.57 -20.60
C LEU A 7 15.60 9.35 -21.24
N ALA A 8 15.66 9.21 -22.57
CA ALA A 8 15.09 8.06 -23.26
C ALA A 8 15.71 6.73 -22.80
N GLY A 9 17.02 6.69 -22.62
CA GLY A 9 17.74 5.52 -22.10
C GLY A 9 17.32 5.17 -20.66
N THR A 10 17.19 6.17 -19.78
CA THR A 10 16.75 5.94 -18.39
C THR A 10 15.30 5.48 -18.32
N LEU A 11 14.40 6.04 -19.14
CA LEU A 11 13.00 5.62 -19.24
C LEU A 11 12.87 4.20 -19.81
N LEU A 12 13.73 3.81 -20.77
CA LEU A 12 13.77 2.44 -21.27
C LEU A 12 14.17 1.45 -20.15
N VAL A 13 15.23 1.74 -19.39
CA VAL A 13 15.66 0.90 -18.27
C VAL A 13 14.56 0.83 -17.21
N LEU A 14 13.91 1.94 -16.90
CA LEU A 14 12.75 1.96 -16.00
C LEU A 14 11.63 1.06 -16.53
N GLY A 15 11.24 1.21 -17.79
CA GLY A 15 10.18 0.43 -18.44
C GLY A 15 10.48 -1.07 -18.41
N VAL A 16 11.72 -1.49 -18.73
CA VAL A 16 12.14 -2.89 -18.66
C VAL A 16 12.09 -3.41 -17.23
N THR A 17 12.60 -2.63 -16.25
CA THR A 17 12.57 -3.02 -14.83
C THR A 17 11.13 -3.23 -14.35
N LEU A 18 10.21 -2.34 -14.72
CA LEU A 18 8.79 -2.46 -14.37
C LEU A 18 8.11 -3.62 -15.10
N ALA A 19 8.43 -3.85 -16.36
CA ALA A 19 7.92 -5.00 -17.11
C ALA A 19 8.33 -6.32 -16.42
N VAL A 20 9.58 -6.44 -15.95
CA VAL A 20 10.05 -7.59 -15.17
C VAL A 20 9.30 -7.71 -13.83
N ALA A 21 9.10 -6.61 -13.12
CA ALA A 21 8.38 -6.60 -11.84
C ALA A 21 6.90 -7.02 -11.99
N VAL A 22 6.26 -6.68 -13.11
CA VAL A 22 4.87 -7.08 -13.41
C VAL A 22 4.80 -8.51 -13.93
N ALA A 23 5.67 -8.88 -14.90
CA ALA A 23 5.67 -10.21 -15.51
C ALA A 23 6.21 -11.29 -14.57
N ARG A 24 7.11 -10.93 -13.65
CA ARG A 24 7.77 -11.83 -12.67
C ARG A 24 8.26 -13.13 -13.28
N PRO A 25 9.10 -13.07 -14.32
CA PRO A 25 9.63 -14.28 -14.93
C PRO A 25 10.44 -15.08 -13.90
N PRO A 26 10.34 -16.44 -13.89
CA PRO A 26 10.95 -17.25 -12.84
C PRO A 26 12.48 -17.20 -12.83
N TYR A 27 13.08 -16.82 -13.97
CA TYR A 27 14.53 -16.74 -14.15
C TYR A 27 15.13 -15.37 -13.86
N LEU A 28 14.31 -14.32 -13.68
CA LEU A 28 14.78 -12.94 -13.45
C LEU A 28 13.97 -12.28 -12.32
N PRO A 29 14.44 -12.37 -11.06
CA PRO A 29 13.84 -11.67 -9.94
C PRO A 29 13.82 -10.14 -10.17
N GLU A 30 12.76 -9.48 -9.73
CA GLU A 30 12.59 -8.02 -9.84
C GLU A 30 13.75 -7.23 -9.20
N ALA A 31 14.30 -7.74 -8.09
CA ALA A 31 15.47 -7.16 -7.43
C ALA A 31 16.71 -7.15 -8.34
N VAL A 32 16.93 -8.25 -9.08
CA VAL A 32 18.07 -8.35 -9.99
C VAL A 32 17.92 -7.39 -11.15
N ALA A 33 16.72 -7.27 -11.72
CA ALA A 33 16.45 -6.34 -12.81
C ALA A 33 16.68 -4.88 -12.37
N ALA A 34 16.18 -4.49 -11.18
CA ALA A 34 16.35 -3.13 -10.66
C ALA A 34 17.82 -2.83 -10.33
N CYS A 35 18.54 -3.76 -9.68
CA CYS A 35 19.97 -3.58 -9.41
C CYS A 35 20.79 -3.48 -10.70
N ALA A 36 20.57 -4.37 -11.65
CA ALA A 36 21.28 -4.37 -12.93
C ALA A 36 21.00 -3.07 -13.70
N GLY A 37 19.73 -2.62 -13.72
CA GLY A 37 19.35 -1.33 -14.32
C GLY A 37 20.04 -0.14 -13.67
N GLY A 38 20.04 -0.08 -12.34
CA GLY A 38 20.73 0.98 -11.59
C GLY A 38 22.24 1.00 -11.83
N VAL A 39 22.90 -0.17 -11.78
CA VAL A 39 24.33 -0.31 -12.08
C VAL A 39 24.63 0.08 -13.51
N LEU A 40 23.84 -0.36 -14.49
CA LEU A 40 24.00 0.02 -15.89
C LEU A 40 23.97 1.55 -16.06
N LEU A 41 22.99 2.24 -15.43
CA LEU A 41 22.86 3.70 -15.53
C LEU A 41 24.04 4.44 -14.91
N VAL A 42 24.66 3.90 -13.86
CA VAL A 42 25.91 4.42 -13.30
C VAL A 42 27.08 4.21 -14.28
N LEU A 43 27.22 3.02 -14.85
CA LEU A 43 28.32 2.66 -15.76
C LEU A 43 28.30 3.47 -17.06
N VAL A 44 27.10 3.75 -17.61
CA VAL A 44 26.95 4.57 -18.83
C VAL A 44 27.01 6.09 -18.53
N GLY A 45 27.18 6.46 -17.25
CA GLY A 45 27.28 7.87 -16.82
C GLY A 45 25.95 8.64 -16.84
N ALA A 46 24.80 7.95 -16.93
CA ALA A 46 23.47 8.58 -16.85
C ALA A 46 23.18 9.14 -15.45
N ILE A 47 23.80 8.59 -14.41
CA ILE A 47 23.81 9.12 -13.05
C ILE A 47 25.19 8.96 -12.43
N GLY A 48 25.70 10.01 -11.76
CA GLY A 48 26.97 9.92 -11.04
C GLY A 48 26.87 9.06 -9.78
N LEU A 49 27.96 8.37 -9.43
CA LEU A 49 28.01 7.46 -8.26
C LEU A 49 27.63 8.17 -6.94
N SER A 50 28.00 9.44 -6.76
CA SER A 50 27.61 10.23 -5.60
C SER A 50 26.10 10.38 -5.49
N ARG A 51 25.43 10.77 -6.58
CA ARG A 51 23.95 10.91 -6.62
C ARG A 51 23.24 9.58 -6.43
N ALA A 52 23.76 8.48 -6.98
CA ALA A 52 23.23 7.15 -6.75
C ALA A 52 23.35 6.76 -5.26
N SER A 53 24.52 7.03 -4.62
CA SER A 53 24.70 6.76 -3.21
C SER A 53 23.80 7.64 -2.32
N ASP A 54 23.57 8.90 -2.70
CA ASP A 54 22.68 9.81 -1.97
C ASP A 54 21.22 9.33 -2.06
N ALA A 55 20.78 8.84 -3.22
CA ALA A 55 19.45 8.23 -3.38
C ALA A 55 19.29 7.00 -2.46
N LEU A 56 20.29 6.12 -2.39
CA LEU A 56 20.27 4.96 -1.51
C LEU A 56 20.23 5.35 -0.04
N ARG A 57 21.03 6.37 0.38
CA ARG A 57 21.01 6.88 1.75
C ARG A 57 19.68 7.51 2.12
N ALA A 58 19.07 8.27 1.21
CA ALA A 58 17.77 8.89 1.43
C ALA A 58 16.65 7.86 1.60
N LEU A 59 16.71 6.74 0.89
CA LEU A 59 15.74 5.64 1.01
C LEU A 59 16.02 4.71 2.21
N GLY A 60 17.22 4.72 2.78
CA GLY A 60 17.63 3.82 3.85
C GLY A 60 16.66 3.77 5.04
N PRO A 61 16.28 4.90 5.66
CA PRO A 61 15.32 4.93 6.76
C PRO A 61 13.95 4.35 6.36
N THR A 62 13.48 4.65 5.16
CA THR A 62 12.21 4.13 4.60
C THR A 62 12.25 2.61 4.46
N ILE A 63 13.36 2.07 3.95
CA ILE A 63 13.56 0.61 3.79
C ILE A 63 13.66 -0.07 5.15
N GLY A 64 14.41 0.50 6.11
CA GLY A 64 14.51 -0.01 7.46
C GLY A 64 13.14 -0.04 8.17
N PHE A 65 12.38 1.03 8.01
CA PHE A 65 11.02 1.10 8.53
C PHE A 65 10.11 0.02 7.92
N LEU A 66 10.13 -0.14 6.59
CA LEU A 66 9.33 -1.14 5.90
C LEU A 66 9.68 -2.57 6.36
N ALA A 67 10.98 -2.88 6.46
CA ALA A 67 11.44 -4.18 6.98
C ALA A 67 10.90 -4.45 8.39
N ALA A 68 10.95 -3.46 9.27
CA ALA A 68 10.43 -3.58 10.63
C ALA A 68 8.91 -3.82 10.64
N MET A 69 8.15 -3.11 9.82
CA MET A 69 6.69 -3.29 9.72
C MET A 69 6.31 -4.67 9.18
N LEU A 70 7.06 -5.20 8.19
CA LEU A 70 6.87 -6.55 7.67
C LEU A 70 7.11 -7.61 8.76
N LEU A 71 8.14 -7.42 9.61
CA LEU A 71 8.40 -8.29 10.75
C LEU A 71 7.30 -8.22 11.81
N ILE A 72 6.77 -7.03 12.09
CA ILE A 72 5.62 -6.87 13.01
C ILE A 72 4.40 -7.59 12.45
N ALA A 73 4.08 -7.42 11.16
CA ALA A 73 2.94 -8.08 10.53
C ALA A 73 3.06 -9.61 10.57
N ASP A 74 4.25 -10.16 10.27
CA ASP A 74 4.52 -11.59 10.37
C ASP A 74 4.43 -12.11 11.83
N GLY A 75 4.93 -11.33 12.79
CA GLY A 75 4.77 -11.62 14.21
C GLY A 75 3.31 -11.65 14.64
N CYS A 76 2.50 -10.66 14.24
CA CYS A 76 1.06 -10.64 14.48
C CYS A 76 0.35 -11.86 13.88
N ARG A 77 0.77 -12.30 12.69
CA ARG A 77 0.26 -13.52 12.06
C ARG A 77 0.56 -14.75 12.90
N ARG A 78 1.79 -14.90 13.38
CA ARG A 78 2.21 -16.05 14.21
C ARG A 78 1.49 -16.08 15.56
N GLU A 79 1.21 -14.92 16.13
CA GLU A 79 0.43 -14.78 17.36
C GLU A 79 -1.08 -15.02 17.14
N GLY A 80 -1.54 -15.31 15.90
CA GLY A 80 -2.91 -15.64 15.59
C GLY A 80 -3.86 -14.45 15.46
N LEU A 81 -3.35 -13.23 15.24
CA LEU A 81 -4.18 -12.02 15.10
C LEU A 81 -5.19 -12.16 13.97
N PHE A 82 -4.75 -12.66 12.80
CA PHE A 82 -5.61 -12.78 11.63
C PHE A 82 -6.68 -13.88 11.80
N ASP A 83 -6.35 -14.98 12.48
CA ASP A 83 -7.32 -16.04 12.84
C ASP A 83 -8.39 -15.50 13.79
N ALA A 84 -7.98 -14.71 14.78
CA ALA A 84 -8.90 -14.04 15.69
C ALA A 84 -9.83 -13.06 14.96
N MET A 85 -9.32 -12.31 13.96
CA MET A 85 -10.13 -11.44 13.10
C MET A 85 -11.12 -12.26 12.26
N GLY A 86 -10.71 -13.40 11.69
CA GLY A 86 -11.59 -14.31 10.97
C GLY A 86 -12.74 -14.84 11.84
N ALA A 87 -12.42 -15.26 13.06
CA ALA A 87 -13.42 -15.71 14.00
C ALA A 87 -14.39 -14.57 14.45
N LEU A 88 -13.87 -13.34 14.59
CA LEU A 88 -14.67 -12.16 14.89
C LEU A 88 -15.65 -11.86 13.74
N MET A 89 -15.16 -11.89 12.50
CA MET A 89 -15.99 -11.70 11.28
C MET A 89 -17.11 -12.77 11.20
N ALA A 90 -16.76 -14.04 11.33
CA ALA A 90 -17.71 -15.16 11.28
C ALA A 90 -18.79 -15.04 12.37
N ARG A 91 -18.38 -14.70 13.60
CA ARG A 91 -19.30 -14.57 14.72
C ARG A 91 -20.19 -13.32 14.59
N GLY A 92 -19.60 -12.17 14.26
CA GLY A 92 -20.29 -10.89 14.17
C GLY A 92 -21.29 -10.82 13.02
N SER A 93 -20.98 -11.51 11.92
CA SER A 93 -21.86 -11.53 10.73
C SER A 93 -23.15 -12.31 10.96
N GLY A 94 -23.19 -13.28 11.91
CA GLY A 94 -24.38 -14.04 12.24
C GLY A 94 -25.02 -14.77 11.03
N GLY A 95 -24.21 -15.15 10.03
CA GLY A 95 -24.66 -15.82 8.80
C GLY A 95 -25.13 -14.87 7.70
N SER A 96 -25.08 -13.56 7.90
CA SER A 96 -25.47 -12.56 6.90
C SER A 96 -24.28 -12.15 6.02
N PRO A 97 -24.35 -12.34 4.67
CA PRO A 97 -23.29 -11.91 3.76
C PRO A 97 -23.04 -10.40 3.80
N GLN A 98 -24.12 -9.61 3.96
CA GLN A 98 -24.03 -8.15 4.07
C GLN A 98 -23.29 -7.70 5.33
N ARG A 99 -23.55 -8.36 6.49
CA ARG A 99 -22.81 -8.08 7.72
C ARG A 99 -21.36 -8.54 7.63
N LEU A 100 -21.11 -9.68 6.96
CA LEU A 100 -19.74 -10.14 6.70
C LEU A 100 -18.98 -9.09 5.90
N LEU A 101 -19.56 -8.56 4.82
CA LEU A 101 -18.94 -7.48 4.04
C LEU A 101 -18.63 -6.25 4.92
N ALA A 102 -19.56 -5.86 5.80
CA ALA A 102 -19.34 -4.75 6.72
C ALA A 102 -18.15 -5.00 7.67
N PHE A 103 -18.05 -6.19 8.25
CA PHE A 103 -16.91 -6.58 9.07
C PHE A 103 -15.61 -6.60 8.29
N VAL A 104 -15.64 -7.11 7.04
CA VAL A 104 -14.46 -7.10 6.17
C VAL A 104 -14.02 -5.67 5.86
N PHE A 105 -14.94 -4.75 5.54
CA PHE A 105 -14.62 -3.35 5.30
C PHE A 105 -13.93 -2.71 6.52
N VAL A 106 -14.46 -2.89 7.71
CA VAL A 106 -13.87 -2.32 8.93
C VAL A 106 -12.51 -2.96 9.24
N ILE A 107 -12.44 -4.30 9.23
CA ILE A 107 -11.21 -5.01 9.61
C ILE A 107 -10.12 -4.81 8.57
N ALA A 108 -10.43 -4.88 7.28
CA ALA A 108 -9.45 -4.64 6.22
C ALA A 108 -8.94 -3.19 6.26
N ALA A 109 -9.82 -2.20 6.46
CA ALA A 109 -9.41 -0.81 6.59
C ALA A 109 -8.48 -0.60 7.80
N VAL A 110 -8.80 -1.18 8.96
CA VAL A 110 -7.97 -1.08 10.17
C VAL A 110 -6.62 -1.79 9.96
N ILE A 111 -6.61 -3.02 9.45
CA ILE A 111 -5.36 -3.76 9.21
C ILE A 111 -4.49 -3.03 8.18
N THR A 112 -5.08 -2.54 7.10
CA THR A 112 -4.34 -1.76 6.10
C THR A 112 -3.73 -0.51 6.73
N ALA A 113 -4.49 0.25 7.49
CA ALA A 113 -4.03 1.49 8.11
C ALA A 113 -2.93 1.25 9.14
N VAL A 114 -3.03 0.20 9.95
CA VAL A 114 -2.16 -0.06 11.11
C VAL A 114 -0.93 -0.90 10.78
N LEU A 115 -1.09 -1.90 9.93
CA LEU A 115 0.00 -2.82 9.57
C LEU A 115 0.56 -2.50 8.18
N SER A 116 -0.20 -2.76 7.13
CA SER A 116 0.11 -2.37 5.74
C SER A 116 -0.94 -2.92 4.76
N LEU A 117 -0.89 -2.43 3.53
CA LEU A 117 -1.65 -2.99 2.42
C LEU A 117 -1.26 -4.47 2.16
N ASP A 118 0.02 -4.82 2.30
CA ASP A 118 0.52 -6.18 2.07
C ASP A 118 -0.05 -7.17 3.10
N ALA A 119 -0.18 -6.75 4.37
CA ALA A 119 -0.82 -7.55 5.41
C ALA A 119 -2.29 -7.85 5.07
N THR A 120 -3.01 -6.91 4.51
CA THR A 120 -4.40 -7.11 4.06
C THR A 120 -4.47 -8.08 2.88
N ILE A 121 -3.58 -7.94 1.92
CA ILE A 121 -3.55 -8.80 0.73
C ILE A 121 -3.13 -10.23 1.08
N VAL A 122 -1.99 -10.39 1.74
CA VAL A 122 -1.36 -11.70 1.92
C VAL A 122 -1.92 -12.47 3.12
N LEU A 123 -2.24 -11.75 4.19
CA LEU A 123 -2.61 -12.39 5.46
C LEU A 123 -4.11 -12.36 5.72
N LEU A 124 -4.80 -11.25 5.44
CA LEU A 124 -6.23 -11.16 5.69
C LEU A 124 -7.08 -11.80 4.58
N THR A 125 -6.70 -11.65 3.30
CA THR A 125 -7.51 -12.17 2.18
C THR A 125 -7.79 -13.68 2.28
N PRO A 126 -6.79 -14.57 2.55
CA PRO A 126 -7.06 -16.00 2.75
C PRO A 126 -8.02 -16.26 3.92
N VAL A 127 -7.87 -15.52 5.02
CA VAL A 127 -8.74 -15.66 6.20
C VAL A 127 -10.18 -15.27 5.87
N VAL A 128 -10.36 -14.21 5.12
CA VAL A 128 -11.68 -13.77 4.63
C VAL A 128 -12.28 -14.82 3.72
N PHE A 129 -11.49 -15.40 2.79
CA PHE A 129 -11.93 -16.45 1.90
C PHE A 129 -12.41 -17.69 2.68
N VAL A 130 -11.59 -18.21 3.58
CA VAL A 130 -11.93 -19.35 4.44
C VAL A 130 -13.17 -19.05 5.31
N THR A 131 -13.30 -17.81 5.82
CA THR A 131 -14.44 -17.40 6.63
C THR A 131 -15.73 -17.41 5.81
N ALA A 132 -15.71 -16.87 4.59
CA ALA A 132 -16.86 -16.89 3.68
C ALA A 132 -17.25 -18.33 3.28
N ALA A 133 -16.25 -19.19 3.00
CA ALA A 133 -16.47 -20.59 2.68
C ALA A 133 -17.13 -21.35 3.85
N ARG A 134 -16.65 -21.16 5.09
CA ARG A 134 -17.26 -21.75 6.30
C ARG A 134 -18.70 -21.28 6.52
N MET A 135 -19.01 -20.06 6.15
CA MET A 135 -20.35 -19.48 6.21
C MET A 135 -21.22 -19.90 5.02
N ARG A 136 -20.66 -20.63 4.04
CA ARG A 136 -21.34 -21.05 2.80
C ARG A 136 -21.90 -19.85 2.02
N THR A 137 -21.22 -18.73 2.03
CA THR A 137 -21.55 -17.52 1.27
C THR A 137 -20.54 -17.28 0.16
N SER A 138 -20.90 -16.44 -0.82
CA SER A 138 -19.96 -16.01 -1.85
C SER A 138 -18.77 -15.27 -1.20
N ALA A 139 -17.56 -15.71 -1.50
CA ALA A 139 -16.36 -15.02 -1.04
C ALA A 139 -16.04 -13.77 -1.89
N LYS A 140 -16.64 -13.69 -3.11
CA LYS A 140 -16.31 -12.69 -4.12
C LYS A 140 -16.38 -11.25 -3.60
N PRO A 141 -17.51 -10.73 -3.06
CA PRO A 141 -17.55 -9.34 -2.57
C PRO A 141 -16.51 -9.05 -1.50
N GLN A 142 -16.25 -10.02 -0.62
CA GLN A 142 -15.35 -9.89 0.52
C GLN A 142 -13.88 -9.84 0.10
N VAL A 143 -13.47 -10.68 -0.84
CA VAL A 143 -12.07 -10.69 -1.32
C VAL A 143 -11.78 -9.50 -2.22
N TYR A 144 -12.76 -9.03 -3.02
CA TYR A 144 -12.64 -7.77 -3.76
C TYR A 144 -12.51 -6.57 -2.81
N ALA A 145 -13.24 -6.57 -1.68
CA ALA A 145 -13.11 -5.55 -0.66
C ALA A 145 -11.68 -5.51 -0.07
N CYS A 146 -11.04 -6.67 0.16
CA CYS A 146 -9.63 -6.70 0.60
C CYS A 146 -8.71 -6.01 -0.42
N ALA A 147 -8.87 -6.25 -1.72
CA ALA A 147 -8.06 -5.63 -2.76
C ALA A 147 -8.24 -4.11 -2.81
N HIS A 148 -9.48 -3.64 -2.82
CA HIS A 148 -9.79 -2.20 -2.88
C HIS A 148 -9.34 -1.47 -1.62
N LEU A 149 -9.65 -2.01 -0.44
CA LEU A 149 -9.30 -1.40 0.84
C LEU A 149 -7.79 -1.44 1.13
N ALA A 150 -7.06 -2.43 0.62
CA ALA A 150 -5.61 -2.43 0.69
C ALA A 150 -5.01 -1.16 0.05
N ASN A 151 -5.58 -0.69 -1.04
CA ASN A 151 -5.16 0.55 -1.69
C ASN A 151 -5.81 1.79 -1.03
N SER A 152 -7.14 1.86 -0.95
CA SER A 152 -7.85 3.09 -0.52
C SER A 152 -7.73 3.37 0.97
N ALA A 153 -7.78 2.35 1.84
CA ALA A 153 -7.62 2.55 3.28
C ALA A 153 -6.16 2.78 3.70
N SER A 154 -5.21 2.50 2.81
CA SER A 154 -3.80 2.80 3.06
C SER A 154 -3.51 4.30 3.15
N LEU A 155 -4.39 5.17 2.68
CA LEU A 155 -4.23 6.63 2.73
C LEU A 155 -4.06 7.18 4.15
N LEU A 156 -4.58 6.51 5.19
CA LEU A 156 -4.76 7.09 6.52
C LEU A 156 -3.46 7.44 7.23
N LEU A 157 -2.50 6.52 7.24
CA LEU A 157 -1.27 6.68 8.03
C LEU A 157 -0.02 6.51 7.14
N PRO A 158 1.10 7.16 7.49
CA PRO A 158 2.37 6.98 6.78
C PRO A 158 2.82 5.51 6.68
N VAL A 159 2.52 4.72 7.70
CA VAL A 159 2.93 3.31 7.84
C VAL A 159 2.14 2.34 6.97
N SER A 160 1.00 2.75 6.47
CA SER A 160 0.06 1.89 5.76
C SER A 160 0.54 1.42 4.40
N ASN A 161 1.42 2.20 3.77
CA ASN A 161 1.94 1.95 2.42
C ASN A 161 3.31 2.62 2.25
N LEU A 162 4.18 2.00 1.46
CA LEU A 162 5.47 2.58 1.09
C LEU A 162 5.32 3.94 0.37
N THR A 163 4.29 4.10 -0.47
CA THR A 163 3.97 5.36 -1.14
C THR A 163 3.71 6.49 -0.15
N ASN A 164 2.95 6.20 0.91
CA ASN A 164 2.69 7.16 1.98
C ASN A 164 3.95 7.52 2.74
N LEU A 165 4.80 6.54 3.02
CA LEU A 165 6.04 6.76 3.75
C LEU A 165 7.00 7.67 2.97
N LEU A 166 7.09 7.49 1.64
CA LEU A 166 7.85 8.36 0.75
C LEU A 166 7.32 9.80 0.77
N ALA A 167 6.00 9.97 0.64
CA ALA A 167 5.39 11.29 0.67
C ALA A 167 5.44 11.93 2.07
N PHE A 168 5.35 11.14 3.13
CA PHE A 168 5.51 11.61 4.51
C PHE A 168 6.89 12.25 4.72
N HIS A 169 7.96 11.57 4.31
CA HIS A 169 9.32 12.13 4.40
C HIS A 169 9.47 13.39 3.52
N ALA A 170 8.91 13.40 2.32
CA ALA A 170 8.99 14.54 1.41
C ALA A 170 8.17 15.75 1.88
N SER A 171 7.02 15.53 2.51
CA SER A 171 6.12 16.61 2.99
C SER A 171 6.56 17.25 4.31
N LYS A 172 7.49 16.63 5.04
CA LYS A 172 7.96 17.07 6.39
C LYS A 172 6.83 17.24 7.42
N LEU A 173 5.70 16.58 7.23
CA LEU A 173 4.59 16.58 8.19
C LEU A 173 4.96 15.75 9.44
N SER A 174 4.35 16.08 10.58
CA SER A 174 4.36 15.16 11.71
C SER A 174 3.43 13.97 11.44
N PHE A 175 3.66 12.84 12.12
CA PHE A 175 2.84 11.63 11.95
C PHE A 175 1.35 11.90 12.21
N LEU A 176 1.05 12.63 13.29
CA LEU A 176 -0.33 12.98 13.65
C LEU A 176 -0.96 13.97 12.66
N HIS A 177 -0.18 14.95 12.18
CA HIS A 177 -0.70 15.93 11.23
C HIS A 177 -1.00 15.28 9.87
N PHE A 178 -0.13 14.38 9.41
CA PHE A 178 -0.42 13.56 8.22
C PHE A 178 -1.72 12.78 8.39
N GLY A 179 -1.87 12.04 9.49
CA GLY A 179 -3.08 11.28 9.80
C GLY A 179 -4.34 12.15 9.90
N ALA A 180 -4.24 13.32 10.52
CA ALA A 180 -5.35 14.26 10.65
C ALA A 180 -5.82 14.77 9.27
N LEU A 181 -4.89 15.19 8.40
CA LEU A 181 -5.22 15.66 7.04
C LEU A 181 -5.80 14.53 6.17
N MET A 182 -5.30 13.29 6.33
CA MET A 182 -5.71 12.17 5.51
C MET A 182 -6.92 11.40 6.06
N ALA A 183 -7.37 11.69 7.30
CA ALA A 183 -8.50 10.97 7.91
C ALA A 183 -9.81 11.15 7.11
N LEU A 184 -10.21 12.39 6.85
CA LEU A 184 -11.44 12.66 6.08
C LEU A 184 -11.36 12.12 4.63
N PRO A 185 -10.27 12.34 3.87
CA PRO A 185 -10.06 11.71 2.57
C PRO A 185 -10.21 10.20 2.58
N THR A 186 -9.59 9.52 3.56
CA THR A 186 -9.67 8.05 3.68
C THR A 186 -11.10 7.59 3.97
N ILE A 187 -11.78 8.23 4.93
CA ILE A 187 -13.17 7.91 5.25
C ILE A 187 -14.07 8.10 4.03
N ALA A 188 -13.86 9.16 3.25
CA ALA A 188 -14.63 9.39 2.04
C ALA A 188 -14.40 8.32 0.98
N ALA A 189 -13.14 7.95 0.71
CA ALA A 189 -12.82 6.90 -0.25
C ALA A 189 -13.46 5.57 0.16
N VAL A 190 -13.29 5.15 1.42
CA VAL A 190 -13.87 3.91 1.96
C VAL A 190 -15.40 3.94 1.94
N ALA A 191 -16.03 5.10 2.25
CA ALA A 191 -17.49 5.23 2.21
C ALA A 191 -18.05 5.12 0.79
N VAL A 192 -17.38 5.73 -0.19
CA VAL A 192 -17.76 5.60 -1.60
C VAL A 192 -17.65 4.14 -2.04
N GLU A 193 -16.55 3.47 -1.73
CA GLU A 193 -16.37 2.05 -2.04
C GLU A 193 -17.45 1.20 -1.37
N TRP A 194 -17.75 1.44 -0.10
CA TRP A 194 -18.83 0.74 0.61
C TRP A 194 -20.17 0.86 -0.11
N ILE A 195 -20.53 2.07 -0.53
CA ILE A 195 -21.80 2.33 -1.24
C ILE A 195 -21.85 1.60 -2.58
N VAL A 196 -20.73 1.68 -3.35
CA VAL A 196 -20.64 1.01 -4.66
C VAL A 196 -20.66 -0.50 -4.49
N PHE A 197 -19.88 -1.07 -3.58
CA PHE A 197 -19.81 -2.51 -3.33
C PHE A 197 -21.17 -3.10 -2.97
N ARG A 198 -21.92 -2.44 -2.11
CA ARG A 198 -23.26 -2.90 -1.73
C ARG A 198 -24.24 -2.95 -2.90
N ARG A 199 -24.11 -2.03 -3.86
CA ARG A 199 -24.95 -2.00 -5.06
C ARG A 199 -24.46 -2.98 -6.12
N PHE A 200 -23.17 -3.01 -6.36
CA PHE A 200 -22.53 -3.82 -7.39
C PHE A 200 -22.70 -5.33 -7.10
N PHE A 201 -22.52 -5.74 -5.87
CA PHE A 201 -22.64 -7.13 -5.43
C PHE A 201 -23.99 -7.43 -4.76
N ALA A 202 -25.05 -6.68 -5.05
CA ALA A 202 -26.35 -6.89 -4.40
C ALA A 202 -26.83 -8.33 -4.51
N ALA A 203 -26.74 -8.94 -5.70
CA ALA A 203 -27.16 -10.31 -5.94
C ALA A 203 -26.37 -11.37 -5.14
N ASP A 204 -25.05 -11.13 -4.91
CA ASP A 204 -24.22 -12.01 -4.10
C ASP A 204 -24.52 -11.86 -2.59
N LEU A 205 -25.02 -10.70 -2.18
CA LEU A 205 -25.29 -10.36 -0.79
C LEU A 205 -26.73 -10.71 -0.34
N GLU A 206 -27.67 -10.95 -1.26
CA GLU A 206 -29.08 -11.21 -0.97
C GLU A 206 -29.39 -12.66 -0.52
N ARG A 207 -28.47 -13.59 -0.64
CA ARG A 207 -28.68 -15.00 -0.33
C ARG A 207 -28.28 -15.34 1.11
N PRO A 208 -29.17 -15.16 2.11
CA PRO A 208 -28.90 -15.65 3.45
C PRO A 208 -28.94 -17.19 3.41
N ARG A 209 -27.83 -17.83 3.78
CA ARG A 209 -27.80 -19.26 4.06
C ARG A 209 -27.93 -19.49 5.57
N ARG A 210 -28.59 -20.60 5.95
CA ARG A 210 -28.78 -20.97 7.37
C ARG A 210 -27.42 -20.91 8.08
N ALA A 211 -27.37 -20.12 9.14
CA ALA A 211 -26.21 -19.97 9.99
C ALA A 211 -25.75 -21.37 10.46
N GLY A 212 -24.49 -21.71 10.18
CA GLY A 212 -23.84 -22.85 10.84
C GLY A 212 -23.66 -22.57 12.35
N ALA A 213 -23.11 -23.55 13.06
CA ALA A 213 -22.79 -23.37 14.48
C ALA A 213 -21.96 -22.09 14.70
N ARG A 214 -22.34 -21.29 15.71
CA ARG A 214 -21.60 -20.07 16.06
C ARG A 214 -20.17 -20.44 16.45
N PRO A 215 -19.14 -19.83 15.83
CA PRO A 215 -17.76 -20.05 16.24
C PRO A 215 -17.55 -19.68 17.71
N ALA A 216 -16.59 -20.33 18.37
CA ALA A 216 -16.15 -19.95 19.70
C ALA A 216 -15.76 -18.47 19.77
N ARG A 217 -15.77 -17.88 20.95
CA ARG A 217 -15.27 -16.49 21.12
C ARG A 217 -13.79 -16.45 20.73
N PRO A 218 -13.40 -15.57 19.78
CA PRO A 218 -11.98 -15.41 19.48
C PRO A 218 -11.26 -14.82 20.69
N GLU A 219 -10.14 -15.41 21.05
CA GLU A 219 -9.20 -14.80 21.97
C GLU A 219 -8.25 -13.92 21.17
N LEU A 220 -8.32 -12.61 21.40
CA LEU A 220 -7.37 -11.67 20.78
C LEU A 220 -5.98 -11.90 21.37
N PRO A 221 -4.93 -12.01 20.55
CA PRO A 221 -3.56 -12.16 21.03
C PRO A 221 -3.08 -10.87 21.69
N ARG A 222 -3.23 -10.81 23.00
CA ARG A 222 -2.96 -9.60 23.81
C ARG A 222 -1.55 -9.07 23.60
N PHE A 223 -0.59 -9.97 23.43
CA PHE A 223 0.81 -9.59 23.21
C PHE A 223 1.00 -8.86 21.87
N ALA A 224 0.50 -9.42 20.76
CA ALA A 224 0.57 -8.77 19.45
C ALA A 224 -0.15 -7.41 19.45
N VAL A 225 -1.34 -7.35 20.07
CA VAL A 225 -2.10 -6.09 20.21
C VAL A 225 -1.32 -5.07 21.04
N ALA A 226 -0.65 -5.48 22.13
CA ALA A 226 0.16 -4.59 22.96
C ALA A 226 1.37 -4.06 22.18
N VAL A 227 2.07 -4.90 21.40
CA VAL A 227 3.19 -4.47 20.55
C VAL A 227 2.72 -3.47 19.50
N LEU A 228 1.59 -3.72 18.83
CA LEU A 228 1.01 -2.78 17.87
C LEU A 228 0.65 -1.44 18.53
N ALA A 229 -0.03 -1.48 19.68
CA ALA A 229 -0.40 -0.28 20.42
C ALA A 229 0.84 0.53 20.83
N PHE A 230 1.87 -0.13 21.35
CA PHE A 230 3.17 0.49 21.68
C PHE A 230 3.79 1.16 20.44
N THR A 231 3.88 0.44 19.33
CA THR A 231 4.49 0.95 18.10
C THR A 231 3.74 2.16 17.55
N LEU A 232 2.40 2.09 17.48
CA LEU A 232 1.57 3.22 17.02
C LEU A 232 1.63 4.42 17.95
N THR A 233 1.64 4.20 19.27
CA THR A 233 1.83 5.27 20.25
C THR A 233 3.20 5.92 20.06
N GLY A 234 4.26 5.13 19.84
CA GLY A 234 5.58 5.63 19.51
C GLY A 234 5.59 6.50 18.25
N PHE A 235 4.89 6.09 17.19
CA PHE A 235 4.75 6.90 15.99
C PHE A 235 4.02 8.23 16.27
N ALA A 236 2.95 8.21 17.04
CA ALA A 236 2.21 9.42 17.41
C ALA A 236 3.06 10.38 18.23
N LEU A 237 3.90 9.87 19.11
CA LEU A 237 4.78 10.66 19.98
C LEU A 237 6.11 11.04 19.32
N SER A 238 6.47 10.47 18.17
CA SER A 238 7.75 10.62 17.51
C SER A 238 8.21 12.07 17.35
N SER A 239 7.29 12.94 16.91
CA SER A 239 7.57 14.38 16.74
C SER A 239 7.74 15.14 18.06
N VAL A 240 7.12 14.66 19.15
CA VAL A 240 7.22 15.29 20.48
C VAL A 240 8.53 14.92 21.15
N VAL A 241 8.93 13.64 21.02
CA VAL A 241 10.18 13.15 21.66
C VAL A 241 11.41 13.32 20.77
N GLY A 242 11.25 13.78 19.52
CA GLY A 242 12.36 13.99 18.57
C GLY A 242 13.02 12.69 18.09
N ILE A 243 12.31 11.56 18.17
CA ILE A 243 12.80 10.25 17.72
C ILE A 243 12.09 9.89 16.41
N GLU A 244 12.84 9.49 15.39
CA GLU A 244 12.24 9.10 14.11
C GLU A 244 11.36 7.85 14.25
N PRO A 245 10.23 7.75 13.52
CA PRO A 245 9.31 6.60 13.56
C PRO A 245 9.99 5.25 13.31
N VAL A 246 11.07 5.20 12.52
CA VAL A 246 11.82 3.97 12.23
C VAL A 246 12.33 3.27 13.50
N TRP A 247 12.70 4.02 14.52
CA TRP A 247 13.20 3.43 15.77
C TRP A 247 12.08 2.76 16.58
N PHE A 248 10.89 3.35 16.58
CA PHE A 248 9.72 2.70 17.21
C PHE A 248 9.28 1.45 16.43
N ALA A 249 9.35 1.48 15.10
CA ALA A 249 9.11 0.30 14.27
C ALA A 249 10.14 -0.80 14.58
N ALA A 250 11.44 -0.46 14.66
CA ALA A 250 12.51 -1.39 14.99
C ALA A 250 12.33 -1.99 16.40
N ALA A 251 11.95 -1.17 17.38
CA ALA A 251 11.66 -1.62 18.74
C ALA A 251 10.45 -2.57 18.77
N GLY A 252 9.37 -2.27 18.05
CA GLY A 252 8.20 -3.14 17.90
C GLY A 252 8.55 -4.47 17.22
N ALA A 253 9.33 -4.43 16.13
CA ALA A 253 9.81 -5.62 15.45
C ALA A 253 10.71 -6.48 16.38
N ALA A 254 11.60 -5.87 17.14
CA ALA A 254 12.40 -6.56 18.14
C ALA A 254 11.55 -7.17 19.24
N ALA A 255 10.58 -6.42 19.77
CA ALA A 255 9.67 -6.86 20.83
C ALA A 255 8.88 -8.12 20.44
N ILE A 256 8.42 -8.21 19.17
CA ILE A 256 7.65 -9.39 18.71
C ILE A 256 8.56 -10.54 18.26
N SER A 257 9.75 -10.23 17.70
CA SER A 257 10.62 -11.25 17.11
C SER A 257 11.56 -11.90 18.12
N ILE A 258 12.12 -11.16 19.10
CA ILE A 258 13.09 -11.70 20.07
C ILE A 258 12.46 -12.79 20.93
N PRO A 259 11.26 -12.63 21.53
CA PRO A 259 10.62 -13.71 22.29
C PRO A 259 10.31 -14.94 21.43
N ALA A 260 9.93 -14.74 20.16
CA ALA A 260 9.67 -15.84 19.23
C ALA A 260 10.95 -16.65 18.92
N LEU A 261 12.09 -15.98 18.77
CA LEU A 261 13.41 -16.64 18.63
C LEU A 261 13.82 -17.38 19.91
N ALA A 262 13.68 -16.73 21.08
CA ALA A 262 14.02 -17.33 22.37
C ALA A 262 13.19 -18.59 22.67
N ARG A 263 11.90 -18.58 22.31
CA ARG A 263 10.99 -19.72 22.42
C ARG A 263 11.15 -20.76 21.30
N ARG A 264 12.05 -20.50 20.34
CA ARG A 264 12.26 -21.35 19.15
C ARG A 264 11.00 -21.58 18.30
N THR A 265 10.03 -20.68 18.37
CA THR A 265 8.82 -20.71 17.51
C THR A 265 9.12 -20.17 16.11
N THR A 266 10.29 -19.54 15.92
CA THR A 266 10.81 -19.09 14.64
C THR A 266 12.33 -19.23 14.59
N THR A 267 12.91 -19.01 13.40
CA THR A 267 14.36 -19.01 13.18
C THR A 267 14.80 -17.69 12.54
N PRO A 268 16.10 -17.31 12.66
CA PRO A 268 16.61 -16.10 12.00
C PRO A 268 16.37 -16.11 10.48
N VAL A 269 16.48 -17.28 9.84
CA VAL A 269 16.25 -17.43 8.39
C VAL A 269 14.79 -17.14 8.03
N VAL A 270 13.84 -17.59 8.84
CA VAL A 270 12.39 -17.33 8.63
C VAL A 270 12.10 -15.83 8.81
N LEU A 271 12.68 -15.18 9.81
CA LEU A 271 12.56 -13.74 10.01
C LEU A 271 13.18 -12.95 8.86
N ALA A 272 14.38 -13.34 8.41
CA ALA A 272 15.01 -12.69 7.27
C ALA A 272 14.15 -12.78 5.99
N ARG A 273 13.46 -13.92 5.78
CA ARG A 273 12.51 -14.07 4.67
C ARG A 273 11.24 -13.23 4.87
N ALA A 274 10.75 -13.12 6.11
CA ALA A 274 9.57 -12.33 6.43
C ALA A 274 9.80 -10.82 6.20
N ALA A 275 11.06 -10.35 6.28
CA ALA A 275 11.41 -8.98 5.91
C ALA A 275 11.42 -8.71 4.40
N GLU A 276 11.13 -9.72 3.55
CA GLU A 276 11.03 -9.56 2.08
C GLU A 276 12.26 -8.88 1.44
N PRO A 277 13.51 -9.36 1.65
CA PRO A 277 14.73 -8.67 1.22
C PRO A 277 14.77 -8.42 -0.30
N GLY A 278 14.19 -9.31 -1.11
CA GLY A 278 14.08 -9.11 -2.55
C GLY A 278 13.30 -7.85 -2.89
N PHE A 279 12.16 -7.64 -2.23
CA PHE A 279 11.35 -6.44 -2.42
C PHE A 279 12.07 -5.16 -1.95
N LEU A 280 12.77 -5.22 -0.81
CA LEU A 280 13.54 -4.08 -0.29
C LEU A 280 14.66 -3.67 -1.26
N ILE A 281 15.38 -4.65 -1.80
CA ILE A 281 16.45 -4.42 -2.80
C ILE A 281 15.86 -3.88 -4.11
N PHE A 282 14.71 -4.40 -4.55
CA PHE A 282 14.00 -3.87 -5.71
C PHE A 282 13.67 -2.38 -5.54
N VAL A 283 13.14 -1.98 -4.39
CA VAL A 283 12.80 -0.57 -4.11
C VAL A 283 14.05 0.33 -4.15
N LEU A 284 15.18 -0.11 -3.58
CA LEU A 284 16.44 0.62 -3.63
C LEU A 284 16.94 0.80 -5.07
N GLY A 285 16.97 -0.28 -5.85
CA GLY A 285 17.38 -0.22 -7.26
C GLY A 285 16.47 0.68 -8.10
N LEU A 286 15.16 0.57 -7.89
CA LEU A 286 14.16 1.42 -8.54
C LEU A 286 14.37 2.90 -8.19
N GLY A 287 14.68 3.22 -6.93
CA GLY A 287 14.98 4.57 -6.50
C GLY A 287 16.17 5.18 -7.25
N VAL A 288 17.25 4.41 -7.47
CA VAL A 288 18.40 4.85 -8.27
C VAL A 288 17.99 5.09 -9.74
N ILE A 289 17.18 4.21 -10.33
CA ILE A 289 16.72 4.35 -11.72
C ILE A 289 15.85 5.61 -11.88
N VAL A 290 14.91 5.83 -10.95
CA VAL A 290 14.04 7.02 -10.98
C VAL A 290 14.88 8.29 -10.76
N GLN A 291 15.83 8.28 -9.83
CA GLN A 291 16.75 9.40 -9.63
C GLN A 291 17.57 9.71 -10.90
N ALA A 292 18.01 8.69 -11.63
CA ALA A 292 18.67 8.89 -12.92
C ALA A 292 17.73 9.55 -13.94
N ALA A 293 16.47 9.14 -14.01
CA ALA A 293 15.49 9.76 -14.88
C ALA A 293 15.20 11.22 -14.49
N SER A 294 15.08 11.51 -13.19
CA SER A 294 14.89 12.88 -12.65
C SER A 294 16.03 13.82 -13.07
N VAL A 295 17.27 13.39 -12.90
CA VAL A 295 18.47 14.17 -13.27
C VAL A 295 18.52 14.44 -14.80
N ASN A 296 17.99 13.52 -15.61
CA ASN A 296 18.01 13.63 -17.08
C ASN A 296 16.75 14.30 -17.65
N GLY A 297 15.92 14.98 -16.84
CA GLY A 297 14.85 15.84 -17.29
C GLY A 297 13.43 15.35 -17.03
N LEU A 298 13.24 14.21 -16.33
CA LEU A 298 11.91 13.73 -15.95
C LEU A 298 11.17 14.75 -15.07
N ASP A 299 11.85 15.37 -14.11
CA ASP A 299 11.25 16.38 -13.23
C ASP A 299 10.71 17.57 -14.03
N THR A 300 11.43 18.00 -15.07
CA THR A 300 11.00 19.08 -15.95
C THR A 300 9.75 18.70 -16.73
N ALA A 301 9.70 17.47 -17.26
CA ALA A 301 8.53 16.95 -17.96
C ALA A 301 7.31 16.83 -17.04
N VAL A 302 7.51 16.34 -15.81
CA VAL A 302 6.46 16.23 -14.80
C VAL A 302 5.92 17.62 -14.41
N ARG A 303 6.81 18.59 -14.16
CA ARG A 303 6.42 20.00 -13.85
C ARG A 303 5.66 20.68 -14.98
N ALA A 304 5.91 20.30 -16.23
CA ALA A 304 5.19 20.87 -17.36
C ALA A 304 3.72 20.40 -17.44
N VAL A 305 3.39 19.27 -16.81
CA VAL A 305 2.06 18.65 -16.89
C VAL A 305 1.27 18.84 -15.58
N LEU A 306 1.94 18.83 -14.43
CA LEU A 306 1.27 18.92 -13.12
C LEU A 306 1.06 20.39 -12.72
N PRO A 307 -0.15 20.75 -12.23
CA PRO A 307 -0.37 22.04 -11.59
C PRO A 307 0.51 22.17 -10.33
N THR A 308 0.87 23.41 -10.02
CA THR A 308 1.65 23.76 -8.81
C THR A 308 0.79 24.44 -7.73
N GLY A 309 -0.49 24.67 -8.01
CA GLY A 309 -1.43 25.30 -7.10
C GLY A 309 -2.05 24.33 -6.12
N ALA A 310 -2.78 24.90 -5.13
CA ALA A 310 -3.53 24.16 -4.13
C ALA A 310 -5.05 24.48 -4.20
N SER A 311 -5.53 25.03 -5.33
CA SER A 311 -6.97 25.15 -5.55
C SER A 311 -7.62 23.76 -5.67
N LEU A 312 -8.93 23.67 -5.46
CA LEU A 312 -9.63 22.38 -5.64
C LEU A 312 -9.42 21.81 -7.05
N GLY A 313 -9.42 22.66 -8.09
CA GLY A 313 -9.18 22.24 -9.47
C GLY A 313 -7.77 21.68 -9.67
N ASP A 314 -6.74 22.32 -9.08
CA ASP A 314 -5.36 21.85 -9.14
C ASP A 314 -5.22 20.50 -8.45
N LEU A 315 -5.75 20.34 -7.23
CA LEU A 315 -5.68 19.09 -6.48
C LEU A 315 -6.40 17.95 -7.18
N LEU A 316 -7.58 18.21 -7.79
CA LEU A 316 -8.30 17.21 -8.57
C LEU A 316 -7.50 16.78 -9.81
N MET A 317 -6.88 17.73 -10.52
CA MET A 317 -6.05 17.42 -11.67
C MET A 317 -4.81 16.61 -11.27
N ILE A 318 -4.13 17.00 -10.17
CA ILE A 318 -2.98 16.26 -9.64
C ILE A 318 -3.40 14.83 -9.28
N ALA A 319 -4.50 14.65 -8.55
CA ALA A 319 -4.98 13.32 -8.16
C ALA A 319 -5.35 12.47 -9.39
N ALA A 320 -6.03 13.04 -10.38
CA ALA A 320 -6.40 12.34 -11.61
C ALA A 320 -5.18 11.92 -12.43
N LEU A 321 -4.24 12.83 -12.66
CA LEU A 321 -3.00 12.53 -13.39
C LEU A 321 -2.17 11.48 -12.63
N SER A 322 -2.06 11.60 -11.31
CA SER A 322 -1.34 10.62 -10.49
C SER A 322 -1.99 9.23 -10.54
N ALA A 323 -3.32 9.16 -10.58
CA ALA A 323 -4.04 7.90 -10.77
C ALA A 323 -3.78 7.29 -12.15
N ILE A 324 -3.75 8.10 -13.22
CA ILE A 324 -3.39 7.64 -14.56
C ILE A 324 -1.95 7.12 -14.57
N PHE A 325 -0.99 7.87 -14.03
CA PHE A 325 0.40 7.43 -13.93
C PHE A 325 0.54 6.11 -13.16
N ALA A 326 -0.15 5.98 -12.01
CA ALA A 326 -0.12 4.73 -11.24
C ALA A 326 -0.63 3.52 -12.03
N ASN A 327 -1.62 3.70 -12.89
CA ASN A 327 -2.12 2.63 -13.75
C ASN A 327 -1.22 2.33 -14.97
N LEU A 328 -0.38 3.27 -15.38
CA LEU A 328 0.57 3.09 -16.49
C LEU A 328 1.89 2.45 -16.03
N VAL A 329 2.44 2.92 -14.89
CA VAL A 329 3.79 2.54 -14.44
C VAL A 329 3.81 1.86 -13.07
N ASN A 330 2.67 1.61 -12.45
CA ASN A 330 2.47 1.15 -11.08
C ASN A 330 2.61 2.28 -10.03
N ASN A 331 1.97 2.09 -8.86
CA ASN A 331 1.88 3.12 -7.82
C ASN A 331 3.24 3.54 -7.23
N LEU A 332 4.15 2.58 -7.01
CA LEU A 332 5.44 2.88 -6.40
C LEU A 332 6.35 3.74 -7.30
N PRO A 333 6.62 3.38 -8.57
CA PRO A 333 7.34 4.25 -9.49
C PRO A 333 6.65 5.61 -9.69
N ALA A 334 5.32 5.61 -9.84
CA ALA A 334 4.57 6.86 -9.95
C ALA A 334 4.82 7.78 -8.75
N THR A 335 4.84 7.22 -7.53
CA THR A 335 5.13 7.97 -6.31
C THR A 335 6.55 8.54 -6.31
N LEU A 336 7.55 7.71 -6.64
CA LEU A 336 8.95 8.14 -6.70
C LEU A 336 9.17 9.26 -7.73
N MET A 337 8.41 9.26 -8.83
CA MET A 337 8.50 10.28 -9.88
C MET A 337 7.73 11.56 -9.53
N LEU A 338 6.53 11.44 -8.95
CA LEU A 338 5.61 12.58 -8.78
C LEU A 338 5.79 13.29 -7.45
N VAL A 339 6.02 12.55 -6.36
CA VAL A 339 6.08 13.12 -4.99
C VAL A 339 7.19 14.15 -4.82
N PRO A 340 8.43 13.98 -5.33
CA PRO A 340 9.45 15.02 -5.19
C PRO A 340 9.03 16.35 -5.82
N VAL A 341 8.34 16.30 -6.95
CA VAL A 341 7.85 17.48 -7.67
C VAL A 341 6.68 18.14 -6.93
N THR A 342 5.69 17.34 -6.53
CA THR A 342 4.47 17.85 -5.89
C THR A 342 4.71 18.27 -4.45
N ALA A 343 5.62 17.62 -3.69
CA ALA A 343 6.02 18.05 -2.36
C ALA A 343 6.77 19.40 -2.38
N ALA A 344 7.54 19.66 -3.43
CA ALA A 344 8.16 20.98 -3.63
C ALA A 344 7.12 22.09 -3.91
N ALA A 345 5.95 21.74 -4.46
CA ALA A 345 4.83 22.66 -4.67
C ALA A 345 3.98 22.86 -3.41
N GLY A 346 4.08 21.98 -2.41
CA GLY A 346 3.41 22.10 -1.12
C GLY A 346 2.73 20.82 -0.62
N THR A 347 2.21 20.89 0.59
CA THR A 347 1.54 19.77 1.28
C THR A 347 0.31 19.28 0.51
N GLY A 348 -0.55 20.19 0.05
CA GLY A 348 -1.78 19.84 -0.69
C GLY A 348 -1.49 19.03 -1.95
N PRO A 349 -0.64 19.53 -2.87
CA PRO A 349 -0.21 18.77 -4.05
C PRO A 349 0.40 17.41 -3.75
N ALA A 350 1.27 17.29 -2.72
CA ALA A 350 1.84 16.01 -2.31
C ALA A 350 0.77 15.00 -1.86
N LEU A 351 -0.17 15.43 -1.02
CA LEU A 351 -1.25 14.57 -0.53
C LEU A 351 -2.28 14.24 -1.62
N ALA A 352 -2.56 15.16 -2.56
CA ALA A 352 -3.38 14.88 -3.73
C ALA A 352 -2.72 13.82 -4.63
N THR A 353 -1.40 13.88 -4.81
CA THR A 353 -0.63 12.82 -5.48
C THR A 353 -0.84 11.47 -4.79
N LEU A 354 -0.77 11.43 -3.45
CA LEU A 354 -1.02 10.19 -2.70
C LEU A 354 -2.43 9.63 -2.91
N ILE A 355 -3.45 10.50 -2.93
CA ILE A 355 -4.81 10.05 -3.24
C ILE A 355 -4.83 9.39 -4.62
N GLY A 356 -4.21 10.02 -5.62
CA GLY A 356 -4.13 9.47 -6.97
C GLY A 356 -3.42 8.14 -7.06
N VAL A 357 -2.21 8.03 -6.49
CA VAL A 357 -1.40 6.80 -6.60
C VAL A 357 -1.88 5.65 -5.72
N ASN A 358 -2.72 5.91 -4.72
CA ASN A 358 -3.26 4.86 -3.86
C ASN A 358 -4.69 4.44 -4.27
N VAL A 359 -5.60 5.38 -4.59
CA VAL A 359 -6.97 5.04 -5.02
C VAL A 359 -7.00 4.61 -6.50
N GLY A 360 -6.20 5.27 -7.34
CA GLY A 360 -6.14 5.01 -8.79
C GLY A 360 -5.92 3.55 -9.16
N PRO A 361 -5.00 2.82 -8.50
CA PRO A 361 -4.73 1.41 -8.77
C PRO A 361 -5.91 0.45 -8.67
N ASN A 362 -6.99 0.84 -8.00
CA ASN A 362 -8.21 0.04 -7.98
C ASN A 362 -8.92 0.00 -9.36
N LEU A 363 -8.44 0.78 -10.33
CA LEU A 363 -8.99 0.76 -11.70
C LEU A 363 -8.48 -0.43 -12.51
N THR A 364 -7.20 -0.83 -12.37
CA THR A 364 -6.59 -1.92 -13.15
C THR A 364 -5.72 -2.84 -12.29
N TYR A 365 -5.50 -4.07 -12.76
CA TYR A 365 -4.61 -5.00 -12.05
C TYR A 365 -3.15 -4.55 -11.97
N VAL A 366 -2.70 -3.75 -12.95
CA VAL A 366 -1.30 -3.32 -13.08
C VAL A 366 -1.00 -2.11 -12.21
N GLY A 367 -2.03 -1.38 -11.79
CA GLY A 367 -1.89 -0.13 -11.04
C GLY A 367 -1.17 -0.28 -9.69
N SER A 368 -1.20 -1.47 -9.07
CA SER A 368 -0.49 -1.77 -7.82
C SER A 368 0.07 -3.18 -7.83
N LEU A 369 1.29 -3.35 -7.30
CA LEU A 369 1.87 -4.68 -7.03
C LEU A 369 1.01 -5.48 -6.05
N ALA A 370 0.35 -4.82 -5.13
CA ALA A 370 -0.59 -5.44 -4.21
C ALA A 370 -1.77 -6.11 -4.92
N THR A 371 -2.34 -5.48 -5.95
CA THR A 371 -3.44 -6.06 -6.74
C THR A 371 -2.97 -7.29 -7.53
N LEU A 372 -1.75 -7.25 -8.07
CA LEU A 372 -1.14 -8.42 -8.71
C LEU A 372 -0.90 -9.58 -7.73
N LEU A 373 -0.46 -9.24 -6.52
CA LEU A 373 -0.24 -10.22 -5.44
C LEU A 373 -1.58 -10.80 -4.97
N TRP A 374 -2.61 -9.97 -4.80
CA TRP A 374 -3.96 -10.42 -4.47
C TRP A 374 -4.51 -11.43 -5.49
N ARG A 375 -4.35 -11.17 -6.78
CA ARG A 375 -4.73 -12.12 -7.83
C ARG A 375 -4.00 -13.45 -7.70
N ARG A 376 -2.71 -13.43 -7.32
CA ARG A 376 -1.93 -14.65 -7.06
C ARG A 376 -2.50 -15.42 -5.86
N VAL A 377 -2.80 -14.73 -4.76
CA VAL A 377 -3.40 -15.34 -3.56
C VAL A 377 -4.72 -16.03 -3.93
N LEU A 378 -5.58 -15.40 -4.73
CA LEU A 378 -6.84 -16.00 -5.13
C LEU A 378 -6.69 -17.21 -6.07
N ARG A 379 -5.67 -17.22 -6.91
CA ARG A 379 -5.37 -18.39 -7.75
C ARG A 379 -4.96 -19.61 -6.94
N THR A 380 -4.34 -19.44 -5.77
CA THR A 380 -4.02 -20.57 -4.87
C THR A 380 -5.28 -21.16 -4.22
N GLU A 381 -6.39 -20.41 -4.23
CA GLU A 381 -7.69 -20.84 -3.70
C GLU A 381 -8.65 -21.30 -4.84
N ASP A 382 -8.13 -21.68 -6.00
CA ASP A 382 -8.88 -22.11 -7.20
C ASP A 382 -9.99 -21.11 -7.61
N THR A 383 -9.81 -19.82 -7.29
CA THR A 383 -10.76 -18.78 -7.63
C THR A 383 -10.18 -17.89 -8.73
N ASP A 384 -10.76 -17.95 -9.91
CA ASP A 384 -10.41 -17.02 -10.98
C ASP A 384 -11.28 -15.77 -10.93
N ILE A 385 -10.68 -14.63 -11.25
CA ILE A 385 -11.31 -13.33 -11.21
C ILE A 385 -11.47 -12.84 -12.64
N GLU A 386 -12.68 -12.49 -13.00
CA GLU A 386 -12.96 -11.91 -14.30
C GLU A 386 -12.38 -10.47 -14.36
N LEU A 387 -11.43 -10.27 -15.28
CA LEU A 387 -10.82 -8.95 -15.52
C LEU A 387 -11.90 -7.88 -15.78
N GLY A 388 -12.93 -8.22 -16.57
CA GLY A 388 -14.01 -7.30 -16.89
C GLY A 388 -14.80 -6.84 -15.68
N GLU A 389 -15.01 -7.71 -14.68
CA GLU A 389 -15.70 -7.37 -13.44
C GLU A 389 -14.87 -6.43 -12.57
N PHE A 390 -13.56 -6.71 -12.43
CA PHE A 390 -12.66 -5.84 -11.69
C PHE A 390 -12.59 -4.44 -12.30
N LEU A 391 -12.44 -4.35 -13.63
CA LEU A 391 -12.42 -3.07 -14.36
C LEU A 391 -13.74 -2.30 -14.21
N ARG A 392 -14.89 -2.98 -14.27
CA ARG A 392 -16.21 -2.33 -14.08
C ARG A 392 -16.36 -1.78 -12.66
N LEU A 393 -15.98 -2.56 -11.66
CA LEU A 393 -16.01 -2.12 -10.27
C LEU A 393 -15.08 -0.93 -10.05
N GLY A 394 -13.84 -0.99 -10.56
CA GLY A 394 -12.88 0.10 -10.53
C GLY A 394 -13.37 1.37 -11.22
N ALA A 395 -14.01 1.24 -12.39
CA ALA A 395 -14.58 2.37 -13.13
C ALA A 395 -15.71 3.08 -12.35
N LEU A 396 -16.43 2.36 -11.49
CA LEU A 396 -17.46 2.95 -10.64
C LEU A 396 -16.90 3.53 -9.34
N THR A 397 -15.89 2.90 -8.75
CA THR A 397 -15.33 3.30 -7.45
C THR A 397 -14.29 4.41 -7.58
N VAL A 398 -13.33 4.26 -8.49
CA VAL A 398 -12.14 5.12 -8.53
C VAL A 398 -12.47 6.60 -8.80
N PRO A 399 -13.24 6.97 -9.85
CA PRO A 399 -13.51 8.39 -10.09
C PRO A 399 -14.27 9.04 -8.93
N ALA A 400 -15.26 8.34 -8.36
CA ALA A 400 -16.06 8.84 -7.26
C ALA A 400 -15.24 8.96 -5.96
N ALA A 401 -14.38 7.98 -5.66
CA ALA A 401 -13.51 8.00 -4.50
C ALA A 401 -12.42 9.08 -4.61
N LEU A 402 -11.80 9.24 -5.80
CA LEU A 402 -10.85 10.32 -6.06
C LEU A 402 -11.48 11.69 -5.84
N LEU A 403 -12.67 11.93 -6.41
CA LEU A 403 -13.38 13.19 -6.25
C LEU A 403 -13.68 13.45 -4.77
N ALA A 404 -14.32 12.52 -4.08
CA ALA A 404 -14.72 12.68 -2.69
C ALA A 404 -13.51 12.88 -1.76
N ALA A 405 -12.45 12.06 -1.91
CA ALA A 405 -11.25 12.17 -1.10
C ALA A 405 -10.51 13.49 -1.34
N THR A 406 -10.39 13.93 -2.59
CA THR A 406 -9.70 15.20 -2.91
C THR A 406 -10.47 16.42 -2.44
N VAL A 407 -11.81 16.42 -2.54
CA VAL A 407 -12.65 17.49 -1.97
C VAL A 407 -12.45 17.58 -0.46
N LEU A 408 -12.46 16.44 0.26
CA LEU A 408 -12.27 16.45 1.70
C LEU A 408 -10.82 16.77 2.10
N LEU A 409 -9.83 16.43 1.28
CA LEU A 409 -8.46 16.93 1.48
C LEU A 409 -8.41 18.45 1.38
N TRP A 410 -9.00 19.02 0.32
CA TRP A 410 -9.02 20.46 0.11
C TRP A 410 -9.72 21.20 1.27
N LEU A 411 -10.77 20.64 1.84
CA LEU A 411 -11.42 21.18 3.03
C LEU A 411 -10.52 21.07 4.27
N ALA A 412 -9.87 19.92 4.48
CA ALA A 412 -8.97 19.70 5.61
C ALA A 412 -7.74 20.63 5.59
N LEU A 413 -7.28 21.04 4.41
CA LEU A 413 -6.16 21.99 4.26
C LEU A 413 -6.53 23.43 4.60
N LYS A 414 -7.82 23.75 4.80
CA LYS A 414 -8.29 25.09 5.16
C LYS A 414 -8.50 25.29 6.67
N VAL A 415 -8.49 24.21 7.42
CA VAL A 415 -8.63 24.19 8.87
C VAL A 415 -7.26 24.13 9.52
#